data_3d3f314fe06e2a17795c5512628197a9
#
_entry.id   3d3f314fe06e2a17795c5512628197a9
#
_cell.length_a   1.000
_cell.length_b   1.000
_cell.length_c   1.000
_cell.angle_alpha   90.00
_cell.angle_beta   90.00
_cell.angle_gamma   90.00
#
_symmetry.space_group_name_H-M   'P 1'
#
loop_
_entity.id
_entity.type
_entity.pdbx_description
1 polymer ?
#
loop_
_entity_poly.entity_id
_entity_poly.type
_entity_poly.pdbx_seq_one_letter_code
_entity_poly.pdbx_strand_id
1 'polypeptide(L)'
;MKLIDSLVTQAAGIAAVRRDLHAHPELCFEEVRTADVVAGKLTEWGIPIHRGLGTTGVVGIVKNGTSSRAVGLRADMDALPVTELNTFAHASKHHGKMHACGHDGHTAMLLAAAQHLAKHRNFDGTVYLIFQPAEEGGGGAREMIKEGLFEQFPMDAVFGMHNWPGMKAGQFAVSPGPVMASGNKFYVNVIGKGGHAALPQTGIDPVPIACEIVQAFQTILTRKMKPTDSAVISVTTIHAGEINNVIPDNCEMTGTVRTFSIEVLDMIEARMKLIAEHICAAHGATCDFRFERYYPPTINTEAEANFARRVMGGIVGAENVLRQEAAMTSEDFAFMLQAKPGAYAFIGNGDGAHRDVHHGEGPCTLHNASYDFNDDLIPLGATCWVQLAEQFLKPGGAAL
;
A
#
# COMPACT_ATOMS: atom_id res chain seq x y z
N MET A 1 -1.33 -15.30 23.87
CA MET A 1 -1.43 -13.92 23.40
C MET A 1 -1.44 -12.98 24.62
N LYS A 2 -0.64 -11.92 24.61
CA LYS A 2 -0.51 -10.97 25.73
C LYS A 2 -1.05 -9.61 25.27
N LEU A 3 -2.36 -9.45 25.35
CA LEU A 3 -3.01 -8.20 25.03
C LEU A 3 -2.98 -7.24 26.24
N ILE A 4 -3.04 -5.95 25.97
CA ILE A 4 -3.17 -4.90 26.99
C ILE A 4 -4.64 -4.82 27.42
N ASP A 5 -4.94 -5.05 28.70
CA ASP A 5 -6.32 -5.15 29.23
C ASP A 5 -7.19 -3.92 28.91
N SER A 6 -6.64 -2.72 28.96
CA SER A 6 -7.38 -1.51 28.62
C SER A 6 -7.78 -1.45 27.14
N LEU A 7 -6.97 -2.02 26.23
CA LEU A 7 -7.27 -2.12 24.80
C LEU A 7 -8.37 -3.14 24.54
N VAL A 8 -8.37 -4.24 25.28
CA VAL A 8 -9.45 -5.23 25.21
C VAL A 8 -10.77 -4.63 25.71
N THR A 9 -10.73 -3.89 26.83
CA THR A 9 -11.92 -3.25 27.42
C THR A 9 -12.54 -2.21 26.49
N GLN A 10 -11.73 -1.43 25.76
CA GLN A 10 -12.22 -0.39 24.84
C GLN A 10 -12.55 -0.89 23.44
N ALA A 11 -12.24 -2.16 23.11
CA ALA A 11 -12.33 -2.69 21.76
C ALA A 11 -13.71 -2.50 21.10
N ALA A 12 -14.80 -2.73 21.84
CA ALA A 12 -16.17 -2.57 21.33
C ALA A 12 -16.48 -1.11 20.92
N GLY A 13 -16.00 -0.11 21.69
CA GLY A 13 -16.17 1.31 21.36
C GLY A 13 -15.39 1.72 20.11
N ILE A 14 -14.19 1.18 19.94
CA ILE A 14 -13.36 1.42 18.75
C ILE A 14 -13.91 0.66 17.54
N ALA A 15 -14.42 -0.56 17.71
CA ALA A 15 -15.10 -1.30 16.63
C ALA A 15 -16.32 -0.53 16.11
N ALA A 16 -17.05 0.16 16.99
CA ALA A 16 -18.14 1.03 16.55
C ALA A 16 -17.64 2.20 15.68
N VAL A 17 -16.46 2.77 15.98
CA VAL A 17 -15.82 3.79 15.13
C VAL A 17 -15.43 3.19 13.77
N ARG A 18 -14.78 2.01 13.76
CA ARG A 18 -14.42 1.29 12.52
C ARG A 18 -15.65 1.06 11.63
N ARG A 19 -16.74 0.56 12.22
CA ARG A 19 -17.99 0.27 11.50
C ARG A 19 -18.67 1.54 10.98
N ASP A 20 -18.55 2.65 11.68
CA ASP A 20 -19.02 3.95 11.21
C ASP A 20 -18.19 4.45 10.03
N LEU A 21 -16.86 4.28 10.04
CA LEU A 21 -15.98 4.58 8.91
C LEU A 21 -16.33 3.68 7.71
N HIS A 22 -16.51 2.38 7.93
CA HIS A 22 -16.91 1.43 6.89
C HIS A 22 -18.21 1.81 6.20
N ALA A 23 -19.20 2.27 6.98
CA ALA A 23 -20.50 2.71 6.46
C ALA A 23 -20.42 4.01 5.64
N HIS A 24 -19.32 4.78 5.76
CA HIS A 24 -19.15 6.06 5.08
C HIS A 24 -17.77 6.15 4.40
N PRO A 25 -17.48 5.25 3.43
CA PRO A 25 -16.19 5.21 2.73
C PRO A 25 -15.98 6.43 1.85
N GLU A 26 -14.76 6.95 1.86
CA GLU A 26 -14.32 8.08 1.04
C GLU A 26 -13.09 7.65 0.21
N LEU A 27 -13.03 8.08 -1.05
CA LEU A 27 -11.93 7.70 -1.96
C LEU A 27 -10.70 8.57 -1.74
N CYS A 28 -9.60 8.20 -2.44
CA CYS A 28 -8.33 8.91 -2.44
C CYS A 28 -8.49 10.45 -2.48
N PHE A 29 -7.93 11.15 -1.49
CA PHE A 29 -7.98 12.61 -1.30
C PHE A 29 -9.37 13.19 -1.04
N GLU A 30 -10.41 12.36 -0.89
CA GLU A 30 -11.76 12.75 -0.52
C GLU A 30 -12.10 12.44 0.96
N GLU A 31 -11.14 11.94 1.76
CA GLU A 31 -11.32 11.40 3.12
C GLU A 31 -11.58 12.51 4.16
N VAL A 32 -12.44 13.48 3.84
CA VAL A 32 -12.71 14.66 4.70
C VAL A 32 -13.41 14.25 5.98
N ARG A 33 -14.48 13.45 5.89
CA ARG A 33 -15.22 12.96 7.05
C ARG A 33 -14.37 12.01 7.90
N THR A 34 -13.63 11.11 7.27
CA THR A 34 -12.72 10.18 7.94
C THR A 34 -11.66 10.96 8.73
N ALA A 35 -11.03 11.96 8.10
CA ALA A 35 -10.09 12.87 8.75
C ALA A 35 -10.73 13.66 9.92
N ASP A 36 -12.00 14.08 9.78
CA ASP A 36 -12.74 14.76 10.86
C ASP A 36 -13.00 13.83 12.04
N VAL A 37 -13.38 12.57 11.80
CA VAL A 37 -13.57 11.56 12.86
C VAL A 37 -12.26 11.31 13.59
N VAL A 38 -11.16 11.09 12.87
CA VAL A 38 -9.82 10.89 13.43
C VAL A 38 -9.40 12.09 14.27
N ALA A 39 -9.45 13.29 13.69
CA ALA A 39 -9.07 14.52 14.38
C ALA A 39 -9.92 14.77 15.62
N GLY A 40 -11.23 14.53 15.53
CA GLY A 40 -12.16 14.65 16.64
C GLY A 40 -11.81 13.71 17.79
N LYS A 41 -11.51 12.44 17.51
CA LYS A 41 -11.10 11.46 18.53
C LYS A 41 -9.76 11.80 19.17
N LEU A 42 -8.77 12.16 18.39
CA LEU A 42 -7.47 12.57 18.92
C LEU A 42 -7.61 13.82 19.85
N THR A 43 -8.40 14.81 19.42
CA THR A 43 -8.67 16.01 20.21
C THR A 43 -9.43 15.70 21.49
N GLU A 44 -10.46 14.82 21.44
CA GLU A 44 -11.20 14.33 22.60
C GLU A 44 -10.27 13.73 23.67
N TRP A 45 -9.19 13.06 23.23
CA TRP A 45 -8.21 12.44 24.13
C TRP A 45 -7.04 13.38 24.50
N GLY A 46 -7.11 14.66 24.13
CA GLY A 46 -6.10 15.65 24.44
C GLY A 46 -4.79 15.49 23.68
N ILE A 47 -4.81 14.86 22.52
CA ILE A 47 -3.66 14.69 21.64
C ILE A 47 -3.60 15.89 20.69
N PRO A 48 -2.51 16.69 20.69
CA PRO A 48 -2.28 17.71 19.68
C PRO A 48 -2.25 17.10 18.28
N ILE A 49 -2.85 17.80 17.32
CA ILE A 49 -2.95 17.33 15.93
C ILE A 49 -2.44 18.38 14.95
N HIS A 50 -1.97 17.90 13.79
CA HIS A 50 -1.77 18.67 12.57
C HIS A 50 -2.64 18.06 11.47
N ARG A 51 -3.23 18.89 10.60
CA ARG A 51 -4.11 18.46 9.51
C ARG A 51 -3.66 19.06 8.19
N GLY A 52 -4.00 18.37 7.12
CA GLY A 52 -3.91 18.88 5.75
C GLY A 52 -2.69 18.40 4.96
N LEU A 53 -1.74 17.67 5.55
CA LEU A 53 -0.68 17.03 4.76
C LEU A 53 -1.29 15.97 3.84
N GLY A 54 -0.96 16.03 2.55
CA GLY A 54 -1.59 15.17 1.55
C GLY A 54 -3.10 15.42 1.45
N THR A 55 -3.53 16.68 1.60
CA THR A 55 -4.93 17.15 1.54
C THR A 55 -5.75 16.82 2.78
N THR A 56 -5.92 15.55 3.14
CA THR A 56 -6.81 15.08 4.23
C THR A 56 -6.07 14.39 5.38
N GLY A 57 -4.74 14.25 5.28
CA GLY A 57 -3.93 13.58 6.30
C GLY A 57 -3.98 14.26 7.67
N VAL A 58 -3.89 13.44 8.71
CA VAL A 58 -3.88 13.87 10.13
C VAL A 58 -2.66 13.28 10.82
N VAL A 59 -1.92 14.12 11.55
CA VAL A 59 -0.79 13.67 12.39
C VAL A 59 -1.09 14.01 13.83
N GLY A 60 -1.23 12.98 14.70
CA GLY A 60 -1.34 13.13 16.15
C GLY A 60 0.05 13.10 16.80
N ILE A 61 0.23 13.85 17.91
CA ILE A 61 1.53 13.99 18.58
C ILE A 61 1.38 13.58 20.04
N VAL A 62 2.00 12.49 20.44
CA VAL A 62 2.05 12.06 21.84
C VAL A 62 3.48 12.14 22.33
N LYS A 63 3.77 13.08 23.24
CA LYS A 63 5.11 13.31 23.80
C LYS A 63 5.16 13.00 25.27
N ASN A 64 6.25 12.36 25.70
CA ASN A 64 6.56 12.15 27.11
C ASN A 64 8.08 12.21 27.34
N GLY A 65 8.48 12.64 28.55
CA GLY A 65 9.90 12.74 28.93
C GLY A 65 10.68 13.83 28.21
N THR A 66 11.99 13.64 28.10
CA THR A 66 12.94 14.65 27.61
C THR A 66 13.77 14.21 26.40
N SER A 67 13.69 12.95 26.02
CA SER A 67 14.41 12.41 24.85
C SER A 67 13.96 13.08 23.56
N SER A 68 14.92 13.30 22.65
CA SER A 68 14.64 13.76 21.29
C SER A 68 14.25 12.63 20.34
N ARG A 69 14.27 11.37 20.80
CA ARG A 69 13.89 10.21 19.98
C ARG A 69 12.42 10.26 19.60
N ALA A 70 12.14 9.81 18.39
CA ALA A 70 10.75 9.78 17.90
C ALA A 70 10.49 8.61 16.97
N VAL A 71 9.24 8.14 16.96
CA VAL A 71 8.76 7.07 16.07
C VAL A 71 7.45 7.46 15.42
N GLY A 72 7.31 7.12 14.13
CA GLY A 72 6.06 7.25 13.39
C GLY A 72 5.32 5.92 13.30
N LEU A 73 4.04 5.94 13.59
CA LEU A 73 3.12 4.82 13.39
C LEU A 73 2.07 5.23 12.36
N ARG A 74 1.94 4.47 11.26
CA ARG A 74 1.08 4.83 10.13
C ARG A 74 -0.12 3.90 9.98
N ALA A 75 -1.26 4.49 9.73
CA ALA A 75 -2.46 3.86 9.18
C ALA A 75 -2.95 4.65 7.97
N ASP A 76 -3.39 3.96 6.93
CA ASP A 76 -4.09 4.51 5.79
C ASP A 76 -5.58 4.74 6.11
N MET A 77 -6.28 5.59 5.30
CA MET A 77 -7.66 5.99 5.59
C MET A 77 -8.63 5.84 4.42
N ASP A 78 -8.15 5.72 3.20
CA ASP A 78 -8.97 5.77 1.99
C ASP A 78 -9.70 4.45 1.69
N ALA A 79 -10.74 4.55 0.88
CA ALA A 79 -11.56 3.46 0.39
C ALA A 79 -11.41 3.28 -1.12
N LEU A 80 -12.03 2.23 -1.64
CA LEU A 80 -12.00 1.83 -3.05
C LEU A 80 -13.32 2.11 -3.80
N PRO A 81 -13.26 2.35 -5.12
CA PRO A 81 -14.46 2.48 -5.96
C PRO A 81 -15.07 1.10 -6.27
N VAL A 82 -15.52 0.41 -5.22
CA VAL A 82 -16.13 -0.93 -5.26
C VAL A 82 -17.56 -0.84 -4.75
N THR A 83 -18.50 -1.47 -5.45
CA THR A 83 -19.88 -1.62 -4.94
C THR A 83 -19.93 -2.79 -3.98
N GLU A 84 -20.19 -2.51 -2.71
CA GLU A 84 -20.29 -3.53 -1.67
C GLU A 84 -21.49 -4.45 -1.88
N LEU A 85 -21.29 -5.75 -1.64
CA LEU A 85 -22.33 -6.79 -1.71
C LEU A 85 -22.77 -7.30 -0.32
N ASN A 86 -22.14 -6.83 0.74
CA ASN A 86 -22.58 -7.13 2.11
C ASN A 86 -23.87 -6.35 2.43
N THR A 87 -24.68 -6.92 3.32
CA THR A 87 -25.94 -6.32 3.78
C THR A 87 -26.04 -6.25 5.31
N PHE A 88 -24.94 -6.41 6.02
CA PHE A 88 -24.86 -6.23 7.46
C PHE A 88 -25.06 -4.75 7.86
N ALA A 89 -25.29 -4.49 9.12
CA ALA A 89 -25.70 -3.16 9.63
C ALA A 89 -24.67 -2.04 9.33
N HIS A 90 -23.41 -2.37 9.19
CA HIS A 90 -22.32 -1.42 8.90
C HIS A 90 -21.88 -1.40 7.43
N ALA A 91 -22.60 -2.07 6.53
CA ALA A 91 -22.32 -2.00 5.09
C ALA A 91 -22.31 -0.53 4.59
N SER A 92 -21.56 -0.28 3.53
CA SER A 92 -21.45 1.05 2.91
C SER A 92 -22.80 1.65 2.58
N LYS A 93 -23.00 2.90 2.97
CA LYS A 93 -24.18 3.71 2.60
C LYS A 93 -23.97 4.51 1.31
N HIS A 94 -22.80 4.38 0.69
CA HIS A 94 -22.40 5.09 -0.52
C HIS A 94 -22.18 4.11 -1.66
N HIS A 95 -23.17 4.00 -2.54
CA HIS A 95 -23.08 3.11 -3.72
C HIS A 95 -21.81 3.37 -4.52
N GLY A 96 -21.09 2.31 -4.88
CA GLY A 96 -19.85 2.40 -5.65
C GLY A 96 -18.60 2.74 -4.82
N LYS A 97 -18.71 2.81 -3.48
CA LYS A 97 -17.56 3.02 -2.58
C LYS A 97 -17.60 2.00 -1.45
N MET A 98 -16.44 1.44 -1.08
CA MET A 98 -16.32 0.44 -0.02
C MET A 98 -14.91 0.42 0.57
N HIS A 99 -14.79 0.26 1.89
CA HIS A 99 -13.51 -0.13 2.51
C HIS A 99 -13.20 -1.61 2.25
N ALA A 100 -12.81 -1.93 1.00
CA ALA A 100 -12.53 -3.30 0.59
C ALA A 100 -11.06 -3.71 0.81
N CYS A 101 -10.23 -2.84 1.41
CA CYS A 101 -8.84 -3.13 1.79
C CYS A 101 -8.61 -3.15 3.31
N GLY A 102 -9.56 -2.66 4.11
CA GLY A 102 -9.48 -2.69 5.58
C GLY A 102 -8.83 -1.48 6.22
N HIS A 103 -8.70 -0.36 5.49
CA HIS A 103 -8.10 0.87 6.01
C HIS A 103 -8.93 1.50 7.16
N ASP A 104 -10.22 1.27 7.20
CA ASP A 104 -11.08 1.55 8.34
C ASP A 104 -10.62 0.81 9.63
N GLY A 105 -10.21 -0.45 9.48
CA GLY A 105 -9.62 -1.25 10.55
C GLY A 105 -8.22 -0.79 10.95
N HIS A 106 -7.36 -0.42 9.99
CA HIS A 106 -6.04 0.12 10.27
C HIS A 106 -6.14 1.43 11.06
N THR A 107 -7.01 2.35 10.60
CA THR A 107 -7.35 3.59 11.30
C THR A 107 -7.85 3.31 12.72
N ALA A 108 -8.75 2.34 12.89
CA ALA A 108 -9.27 1.96 14.20
C ALA A 108 -8.20 1.40 15.14
N MET A 109 -7.32 0.52 14.66
CA MET A 109 -6.20 0.00 15.47
C MET A 109 -5.27 1.10 15.95
N LEU A 110 -4.95 2.08 15.07
CA LEU A 110 -4.08 3.19 15.45
C LEU A 110 -4.80 4.18 16.41
N LEU A 111 -6.10 4.42 16.24
CA LEU A 111 -6.91 5.21 17.19
C LEU A 111 -6.95 4.56 18.57
N ALA A 112 -7.12 3.24 18.66
CA ALA A 112 -7.08 2.52 19.94
C ALA A 112 -5.72 2.67 20.64
N ALA A 113 -4.63 2.54 19.89
CA ALA A 113 -3.29 2.77 20.41
C ALA A 113 -3.07 4.23 20.86
N ALA A 114 -3.57 5.19 20.08
CA ALA A 114 -3.51 6.62 20.40
C ALA A 114 -4.17 6.92 21.75
N GLN A 115 -5.38 6.41 21.97
CA GLN A 115 -6.12 6.59 23.23
C GLN A 115 -5.35 6.01 24.43
N HIS A 116 -4.74 4.82 24.25
CA HIS A 116 -3.91 4.21 25.30
C HIS A 116 -2.67 5.05 25.59
N LEU A 117 -1.88 5.40 24.56
CA LEU A 117 -0.63 6.15 24.69
C LEU A 117 -0.84 7.54 25.29
N ALA A 118 -1.99 8.19 25.05
CA ALA A 118 -2.33 9.46 25.67
C ALA A 118 -2.48 9.37 27.20
N LYS A 119 -3.02 8.23 27.67
CA LYS A 119 -3.26 7.97 29.11
C LYS A 119 -2.06 7.36 29.82
N HIS A 120 -1.38 6.42 29.16
CA HIS A 120 -0.31 5.60 29.73
C HIS A 120 1.00 5.87 28.96
N ARG A 121 1.68 6.93 29.32
CA ARG A 121 2.89 7.42 28.65
C ARG A 121 4.15 6.70 29.13
N ASN A 122 4.25 5.38 28.93
CA ASN A 122 5.35 4.55 29.42
C ASN A 122 6.57 4.57 28.47
N PHE A 123 6.95 5.76 27.99
CA PHE A 123 8.07 5.96 27.05
C PHE A 123 8.74 7.31 27.29
N ASP A 124 9.94 7.51 26.69
CA ASP A 124 10.67 8.78 26.73
C ASP A 124 11.00 9.21 25.30
N GLY A 125 10.24 10.19 24.79
CA GLY A 125 10.34 10.67 23.41
C GLY A 125 9.00 11.12 22.83
N THR A 126 8.86 10.99 21.49
CA THR A 126 7.65 11.39 20.76
C THR A 126 7.14 10.25 19.87
N VAL A 127 5.83 9.98 19.96
CA VAL A 127 5.12 9.11 19.01
C VAL A 127 4.30 10.00 18.09
N TYR A 128 4.56 9.89 16.78
CA TYR A 128 3.75 10.50 15.73
C TYR A 128 2.78 9.46 15.20
N LEU A 129 1.49 9.78 15.28
CA LEU A 129 0.38 8.96 14.79
C LEU A 129 -0.05 9.49 13.44
N ILE A 130 0.35 8.81 12.38
CA ILE A 130 0.20 9.25 10.99
C ILE A 130 -1.03 8.57 10.40
N PHE A 131 -2.10 9.32 10.20
CA PHE A 131 -3.28 8.88 9.48
C PHE A 131 -3.18 9.40 8.05
N GLN A 132 -2.83 8.51 7.15
CA GLN A 132 -2.44 8.83 5.78
C GLN A 132 -3.60 8.66 4.81
N PRO A 133 -3.86 9.65 3.92
CA PRO A 133 -4.84 9.50 2.84
C PRO A 133 -4.26 8.77 1.64
N ALA A 134 -5.15 8.39 0.70
CA ALA A 134 -4.88 8.10 -0.71
C ALA A 134 -3.79 7.05 -0.96
N GLU A 135 -3.81 5.94 -0.24
CA GLU A 135 -2.92 4.80 -0.50
C GLU A 135 -3.27 4.13 -1.84
N GLU A 136 -4.56 3.96 -2.14
CA GLU A 136 -5.11 3.21 -3.29
C GLU A 136 -4.94 3.94 -4.64
N GLY A 137 -3.68 4.19 -5.01
CA GLY A 137 -3.31 4.80 -6.30
C GLY A 137 -3.10 6.32 -6.29
N GLY A 138 -3.37 7.02 -5.17
CA GLY A 138 -3.13 8.46 -5.05
C GLY A 138 -1.71 8.83 -4.67
N GLY A 139 -1.01 7.95 -3.94
CA GLY A 139 0.35 8.21 -3.43
C GLY A 139 0.35 9.24 -2.30
N GLY A 140 -0.60 9.15 -1.38
CA GLY A 140 -0.75 10.07 -0.26
C GLY A 140 0.48 10.18 0.61
N ALA A 141 1.21 9.05 0.83
CA ALA A 141 2.50 9.09 1.52
C ALA A 141 3.50 10.01 0.83
N ARG A 142 3.61 9.92 -0.50
CA ARG A 142 4.47 10.80 -1.29
C ARG A 142 4.09 12.27 -1.15
N GLU A 143 2.79 12.57 -1.22
CA GLU A 143 2.31 13.95 -1.11
C GLU A 143 2.53 14.50 0.31
N MET A 144 2.26 13.72 1.37
CA MET A 144 2.58 14.11 2.74
C MET A 144 4.07 14.41 2.94
N ILE A 145 4.96 13.60 2.36
CA ILE A 145 6.42 13.81 2.41
C ILE A 145 6.80 15.10 1.68
N LYS A 146 6.29 15.33 0.46
CA LYS A 146 6.53 16.56 -0.30
C LYS A 146 6.09 17.83 0.45
N GLU A 147 5.03 17.74 1.23
CA GLU A 147 4.48 18.83 2.04
C GLU A 147 5.18 18.98 3.40
N GLY A 148 6.24 18.21 3.65
CA GLY A 148 7.13 18.38 4.79
C GLY A 148 6.80 17.49 5.99
N LEU A 149 6.28 16.30 5.80
CA LEU A 149 5.97 15.37 6.91
C LEU A 149 7.18 15.15 7.82
N PHE A 150 8.35 14.85 7.26
CA PHE A 150 9.53 14.52 8.05
C PHE A 150 10.34 15.73 8.53
N GLU A 151 10.13 16.88 7.94
CA GLU A 151 10.69 18.17 8.36
C GLU A 151 9.91 18.73 9.56
N GLN A 152 8.57 18.64 9.53
CA GLN A 152 7.69 19.11 10.59
C GLN A 152 7.62 18.14 11.77
N PHE A 153 7.71 16.85 11.49
CA PHE A 153 7.63 15.75 12.45
C PHE A 153 8.85 14.84 12.34
N PRO A 154 10.03 15.30 12.81
CA PRO A 154 11.26 14.51 12.73
C PRO A 154 11.12 13.24 13.54
N MET A 155 11.35 12.10 12.89
CA MET A 155 11.29 10.77 13.50
C MET A 155 12.47 9.90 13.05
N ASP A 156 12.88 8.98 13.93
CA ASP A 156 14.02 8.10 13.72
C ASP A 156 13.65 6.87 12.89
N ALA A 157 12.42 6.39 13.06
CA ALA A 157 11.89 5.25 12.30
C ALA A 157 10.38 5.37 12.09
N VAL A 158 9.86 4.64 11.08
CA VAL A 158 8.44 4.54 10.76
C VAL A 158 7.98 3.09 10.69
N PHE A 159 6.75 2.82 11.16
CA PHE A 159 6.15 1.50 11.09
C PHE A 159 4.75 1.56 10.46
N GLY A 160 4.48 0.64 9.53
CA GLY A 160 3.17 0.40 8.93
C GLY A 160 2.71 -1.04 9.15
N MET A 161 1.40 -1.28 9.12
CA MET A 161 0.84 -2.63 9.25
C MET A 161 -0.44 -2.73 8.45
N HIS A 162 -0.58 -3.84 7.70
CA HIS A 162 -1.76 -4.13 6.89
C HIS A 162 -2.43 -5.43 7.31
N ASN A 163 -3.73 -5.48 7.31
CA ASN A 163 -4.47 -6.71 7.49
C ASN A 163 -4.26 -7.66 6.28
N TRP A 164 -4.21 -8.98 6.54
CA TRP A 164 -3.97 -9.94 5.47
C TRP A 164 -4.95 -11.10 5.54
N PRO A 165 -6.00 -11.10 4.70
CA PRO A 165 -6.92 -12.23 4.57
C PRO A 165 -6.20 -13.52 4.14
N GLY A 166 -6.64 -14.65 4.69
CA GLY A 166 -6.00 -15.96 4.49
C GLY A 166 -4.90 -16.27 5.50
N MET A 167 -4.27 -15.27 6.13
CA MET A 167 -3.43 -15.47 7.30
C MET A 167 -4.30 -15.53 8.55
N LYS A 168 -4.04 -16.50 9.45
CA LYS A 168 -4.86 -16.72 10.64
C LYS A 168 -4.87 -15.50 11.56
N ALA A 169 -6.04 -15.16 12.11
CA ALA A 169 -6.16 -14.18 13.17
C ALA A 169 -5.26 -14.58 14.36
N GLY A 170 -4.56 -13.60 14.94
CA GLY A 170 -3.58 -13.86 15.99
C GLY A 170 -2.16 -14.13 15.49
N GLN A 171 -1.92 -14.06 14.19
CA GLN A 171 -0.59 -14.13 13.60
C GLN A 171 -0.15 -12.78 13.05
N PHE A 172 1.16 -12.55 13.05
CA PHE A 172 1.82 -11.48 12.30
C PHE A 172 2.77 -12.06 11.26
N ALA A 173 3.11 -11.27 10.24
CA ALA A 173 4.23 -11.58 9.35
C ALA A 173 5.08 -10.33 9.13
N VAL A 174 6.39 -10.47 9.29
CA VAL A 174 7.37 -9.40 9.03
C VAL A 174 8.73 -10.01 8.69
N SER A 175 9.40 -9.43 7.68
CA SER A 175 10.74 -9.84 7.24
C SER A 175 11.58 -8.64 6.85
N PRO A 176 12.90 -8.67 7.03
CA PRO A 176 13.82 -7.72 6.41
C PRO A 176 13.78 -7.81 4.88
N GLY A 177 14.16 -6.72 4.21
CA GLY A 177 14.24 -6.66 2.76
C GLY A 177 12.90 -6.39 2.07
N PRO A 178 12.78 -6.68 0.77
CA PRO A 178 11.60 -6.38 -0.01
C PRO A 178 10.41 -7.27 0.40
N VAL A 179 9.27 -6.64 0.64
CA VAL A 179 8.04 -7.29 1.08
C VAL A 179 6.87 -7.07 0.12
N MET A 180 6.86 -5.93 -0.62
CA MET A 180 5.90 -5.69 -1.71
C MET A 180 6.62 -5.09 -2.91
N ALA A 181 6.14 -5.38 -4.11
CA ALA A 181 6.76 -4.94 -5.35
C ALA A 181 6.48 -3.46 -5.65
N SER A 182 7.30 -2.88 -6.52
CA SER A 182 7.01 -1.58 -7.13
C SER A 182 5.76 -1.63 -8.00
N GLY A 183 5.03 -0.52 -8.09
CA GLY A 183 3.91 -0.34 -9.01
C GLY A 183 4.28 0.60 -10.15
N ASN A 184 4.28 0.12 -11.40
CA ASN A 184 4.63 0.93 -12.55
C ASN A 184 3.70 0.64 -13.72
N LYS A 185 3.49 1.65 -14.59
CA LYS A 185 2.76 1.51 -15.86
C LYS A 185 3.65 1.93 -17.01
N PHE A 186 3.43 1.35 -18.17
CA PHE A 186 4.07 1.80 -19.41
C PHE A 186 3.05 1.93 -20.52
N TYR A 187 3.39 2.78 -21.48
CA TYR A 187 2.62 3.07 -22.68
C TYR A 187 3.59 3.05 -23.87
N VAL A 188 3.21 2.35 -24.93
CA VAL A 188 3.96 2.31 -26.19
C VAL A 188 2.97 2.56 -27.31
N ASN A 189 3.20 3.60 -28.11
CA ASN A 189 2.45 3.83 -29.32
C ASN A 189 3.41 3.65 -30.51
N VAL A 190 3.24 2.57 -31.26
CA VAL A 190 3.97 2.30 -32.50
C VAL A 190 3.33 3.13 -33.63
N ILE A 191 4.10 4.03 -34.23
CA ILE A 191 3.65 4.94 -35.28
C ILE A 191 4.21 4.44 -36.61
N GLY A 192 3.33 3.90 -37.43
CA GLY A 192 3.61 3.39 -38.75
C GLY A 192 3.07 4.31 -39.86
N LYS A 193 2.58 3.69 -40.93
CA LYS A 193 1.91 4.36 -42.06
C LYS A 193 0.83 3.45 -42.60
N GLY A 194 -0.42 3.81 -42.38
CA GLY A 194 -1.58 3.05 -42.81
C GLY A 194 -1.74 2.98 -44.33
N GLY A 195 -2.59 2.06 -44.76
CA GLY A 195 -2.84 1.87 -46.18
C GLY A 195 -3.79 0.73 -46.47
N HIS A 196 -3.89 0.35 -47.75
CA HIS A 196 -4.72 -0.75 -48.19
C HIS A 196 -4.09 -2.09 -47.79
N ALA A 197 -4.82 -2.95 -47.06
CA ALA A 197 -4.28 -4.20 -46.50
C ALA A 197 -3.77 -5.17 -47.55
N ALA A 198 -4.24 -5.09 -48.82
CA ALA A 198 -3.71 -5.87 -49.93
C ALA A 198 -2.47 -5.27 -50.63
N LEU A 199 -2.03 -4.07 -50.20
CA LEU A 199 -0.87 -3.36 -50.75
C LEU A 199 0.11 -2.97 -49.62
N PRO A 200 0.55 -3.91 -48.74
CA PRO A 200 1.31 -3.61 -47.55
C PRO A 200 2.68 -2.95 -47.84
N GLN A 201 3.24 -3.13 -49.02
CA GLN A 201 4.51 -2.51 -49.45
C GLN A 201 4.43 -0.98 -49.58
N THR A 202 3.23 -0.38 -49.56
CA THR A 202 3.04 1.07 -49.68
C THR A 202 2.98 1.79 -48.32
N GLY A 203 2.92 1.02 -47.26
CA GLY A 203 2.80 1.50 -45.86
C GLY A 203 3.90 0.96 -44.97
N ILE A 204 3.70 1.16 -43.66
CA ILE A 204 4.48 0.58 -42.57
C ILE A 204 3.44 0.07 -41.54
N ASP A 205 3.25 -1.24 -41.52
CA ASP A 205 2.23 -1.86 -40.65
C ASP A 205 2.67 -1.88 -39.17
N PRO A 206 2.00 -1.16 -38.26
CA PRO A 206 2.40 -1.11 -36.87
C PRO A 206 2.05 -2.38 -36.08
N VAL A 207 1.12 -3.23 -36.56
CA VAL A 207 0.63 -4.40 -35.82
C VAL A 207 1.72 -5.49 -35.69
N PRO A 208 2.39 -5.96 -36.74
CA PRO A 208 3.49 -6.90 -36.60
C PRO A 208 4.64 -6.35 -35.74
N ILE A 209 4.95 -5.05 -35.86
CA ILE A 209 6.00 -4.39 -35.08
C ILE A 209 5.65 -4.44 -33.58
N ALA A 210 4.41 -4.13 -33.24
CA ALA A 210 3.93 -4.21 -31.84
C ALA A 210 4.04 -5.64 -31.28
N CYS A 211 3.68 -6.65 -32.07
CA CYS A 211 3.82 -8.06 -31.68
C CYS A 211 5.28 -8.47 -31.43
N GLU A 212 6.22 -7.97 -32.23
CA GLU A 212 7.66 -8.19 -32.03
C GLU A 212 8.15 -7.54 -30.74
N ILE A 213 7.73 -6.30 -30.45
CA ILE A 213 8.05 -5.59 -29.21
C ILE A 213 7.53 -6.36 -27.99
N VAL A 214 6.30 -6.87 -28.00
CA VAL A 214 5.73 -7.67 -26.90
C VAL A 214 6.59 -8.90 -26.60
N GLN A 215 7.03 -9.63 -27.63
CA GLN A 215 7.90 -10.79 -27.46
C GLN A 215 9.29 -10.40 -26.96
N ALA A 216 9.86 -9.33 -27.53
CA ALA A 216 11.18 -8.84 -27.14
C ALA A 216 11.23 -8.37 -25.68
N PHE A 217 10.18 -7.76 -25.15
CA PHE A 217 10.11 -7.37 -23.74
C PHE A 217 10.29 -8.55 -22.79
N GLN A 218 9.79 -9.76 -23.13
CA GLN A 218 9.97 -10.95 -22.31
C GLN A 218 11.43 -11.40 -22.24
N THR A 219 12.26 -11.02 -23.20
CA THR A 219 13.70 -11.32 -23.19
C THR A 219 14.45 -10.52 -22.14
N ILE A 220 13.91 -9.40 -21.68
CA ILE A 220 14.50 -8.62 -20.59
C ILE A 220 14.55 -9.49 -19.33
N LEU A 221 13.41 -10.09 -18.95
CA LEU A 221 13.30 -10.94 -17.76
C LEU A 221 14.20 -12.17 -17.84
N THR A 222 14.26 -12.80 -19.03
CA THR A 222 14.94 -14.09 -19.21
C THR A 222 16.43 -13.98 -19.56
N ARG A 223 16.92 -12.83 -20.10
CA ARG A 223 18.28 -12.69 -20.64
C ARG A 223 19.07 -11.51 -20.07
N LYS A 224 18.44 -10.58 -19.33
CA LYS A 224 19.10 -9.38 -18.81
C LYS A 224 19.02 -9.26 -17.28
N MET A 225 18.05 -9.89 -16.65
CA MET A 225 17.97 -10.01 -15.20
C MET A 225 18.90 -11.09 -14.65
N LYS A 226 19.34 -10.92 -13.40
CA LYS A 226 19.96 -12.03 -12.65
C LYS A 226 18.89 -13.11 -12.41
N PRO A 227 19.22 -14.40 -12.53
CA PRO A 227 18.24 -15.48 -12.31
C PRO A 227 17.61 -15.52 -10.91
N THR A 228 18.25 -14.89 -9.93
CA THR A 228 17.76 -14.77 -8.54
C THR A 228 16.81 -13.61 -8.32
N ASP A 229 16.74 -12.65 -9.25
CA ASP A 229 15.86 -11.51 -9.15
C ASP A 229 14.46 -11.88 -9.67
N SER A 230 13.44 -11.21 -9.12
CA SER A 230 12.05 -11.42 -9.53
C SER A 230 11.46 -10.12 -10.08
N ALA A 231 10.81 -10.21 -11.23
CA ALA A 231 10.06 -9.12 -11.82
C ALA A 231 8.95 -9.63 -12.73
N VAL A 232 7.97 -8.76 -13.01
CA VAL A 232 6.89 -8.99 -13.96
C VAL A 232 6.86 -7.86 -14.97
N ILE A 233 6.76 -8.21 -16.26
CA ILE A 233 6.41 -7.30 -17.36
C ILE A 233 5.18 -7.90 -18.04
N SER A 234 4.04 -7.23 -17.95
CA SER A 234 2.80 -7.66 -18.59
C SER A 234 2.28 -6.56 -19.52
N VAL A 235 2.19 -6.87 -20.82
CA VAL A 235 1.39 -6.07 -21.76
C VAL A 235 -0.06 -6.50 -21.56
N THR A 236 -0.93 -5.57 -21.19
CA THR A 236 -2.31 -5.88 -20.79
C THR A 236 -3.34 -5.37 -21.78
N THR A 237 -2.97 -4.41 -22.63
CA THR A 237 -3.84 -3.93 -23.71
C THR A 237 -3.03 -3.76 -25.01
N ILE A 238 -3.67 -4.06 -26.14
CA ILE A 238 -3.19 -3.77 -27.51
C ILE A 238 -4.38 -3.31 -28.32
N HIS A 239 -4.31 -2.11 -28.89
CA HIS A 239 -5.36 -1.53 -29.70
C HIS A 239 -4.83 -1.06 -31.05
N ALA A 240 -5.37 -1.56 -32.15
CA ALA A 240 -5.01 -1.17 -33.52
C ALA A 240 -6.11 -1.51 -34.49
N GLY A 241 -6.39 -0.59 -35.40
CA GLY A 241 -7.31 -0.79 -36.53
C GLY A 241 -8.77 -1.01 -36.14
N GLU A 242 -9.66 -0.77 -37.09
CA GLU A 242 -11.10 -0.90 -36.88
C GLU A 242 -11.78 -1.75 -37.98
N ILE A 243 -11.12 -1.91 -39.12
CA ILE A 243 -11.69 -2.60 -40.27
C ILE A 243 -10.64 -3.50 -40.95
N ASN A 244 -11.08 -4.64 -41.44
CA ASN A 244 -10.24 -5.73 -41.89
C ASN A 244 -9.43 -5.50 -43.21
N ASN A 245 -9.73 -4.46 -43.96
CA ASN A 245 -9.06 -4.16 -45.26
C ASN A 245 -8.20 -2.88 -45.19
N VAL A 246 -7.96 -2.32 -44.02
CA VAL A 246 -7.15 -1.11 -43.78
C VAL A 246 -6.05 -1.42 -42.77
N ILE A 247 -4.78 -1.17 -43.14
CA ILE A 247 -3.68 -1.13 -42.19
C ILE A 247 -3.79 0.18 -41.41
N PRO A 248 -3.79 0.17 -40.05
CA PRO A 248 -3.87 1.38 -39.24
C PRO A 248 -2.56 2.19 -39.28
N ASP A 249 -2.65 3.49 -38.90
CA ASP A 249 -1.47 4.34 -38.78
C ASP A 249 -0.67 4.06 -37.50
N ASN A 250 -1.32 3.53 -36.45
CA ASN A 250 -0.67 3.28 -35.17
C ASN A 250 -1.19 2.01 -34.48
N CYS A 251 -0.41 1.54 -33.48
CA CYS A 251 -0.78 0.48 -32.57
C CYS A 251 -0.38 0.89 -31.13
N GLU A 252 -1.36 1.03 -30.27
CA GLU A 252 -1.16 1.41 -28.87
C GLU A 252 -1.12 0.17 -27.96
N MET A 253 -0.14 0.15 -27.05
CA MET A 253 0.00 -0.89 -26.04
C MET A 253 0.15 -0.27 -24.67
N THR A 254 -0.46 -0.86 -23.64
CA THR A 254 -0.22 -0.51 -22.26
C THR A 254 0.05 -1.75 -21.42
N GLY A 255 0.69 -1.54 -20.28
CA GLY A 255 0.96 -2.63 -19.38
C GLY A 255 1.54 -2.21 -18.04
N THR A 256 1.95 -3.20 -17.27
CA THR A 256 2.50 -2.99 -15.93
C THR A 256 3.85 -3.66 -15.76
N VAL A 257 4.69 -3.04 -14.91
CA VAL A 257 5.97 -3.60 -14.45
C VAL A 257 5.95 -3.67 -12.93
N ARG A 258 6.43 -4.79 -12.37
CA ARG A 258 6.60 -5.03 -10.95
C ARG A 258 8.02 -5.50 -10.68
N THR A 259 8.70 -4.92 -9.68
CA THR A 259 10.05 -5.31 -9.24
C THR A 259 10.19 -5.18 -7.74
N PHE A 260 11.16 -5.87 -7.17
CA PHE A 260 11.53 -5.75 -5.75
C PHE A 260 12.80 -4.92 -5.52
N SER A 261 13.37 -4.33 -6.57
CA SER A 261 14.59 -3.52 -6.52
C SER A 261 14.50 -2.35 -7.48
N ILE A 262 15.03 -1.21 -7.08
CA ILE A 262 15.10 0.01 -7.91
C ILE A 262 16.07 -0.22 -9.07
N GLU A 263 17.19 -0.90 -8.86
CA GLU A 263 18.20 -1.18 -9.88
C GLU A 263 17.63 -2.08 -10.99
N VAL A 264 16.80 -3.07 -10.62
CA VAL A 264 16.10 -3.91 -11.59
C VAL A 264 15.07 -3.09 -12.36
N LEU A 265 14.36 -2.20 -11.69
CA LEU A 265 13.38 -1.31 -12.32
C LEU A 265 14.05 -0.39 -13.34
N ASP A 266 15.16 0.27 -12.96
CA ASP A 266 15.94 1.15 -13.84
C ASP A 266 16.42 0.41 -15.09
N MET A 267 16.92 -0.80 -14.94
CA MET A 267 17.35 -1.66 -16.03
C MET A 267 16.19 -2.03 -16.96
N ILE A 268 15.03 -2.41 -16.39
CA ILE A 268 13.84 -2.79 -17.18
C ILE A 268 13.34 -1.61 -18.00
N GLU A 269 13.12 -0.45 -17.39
CA GLU A 269 12.65 0.76 -18.08
C GLU A 269 13.58 1.16 -19.22
N ALA A 270 14.88 1.24 -18.95
CA ALA A 270 15.87 1.58 -19.98
C ALA A 270 15.88 0.56 -21.15
N ARG A 271 15.74 -0.74 -20.84
CA ARG A 271 15.71 -1.78 -21.86
C ARG A 271 14.42 -1.80 -22.67
N MET A 272 13.28 -1.60 -22.03
CA MET A 272 11.98 -1.50 -22.72
C MET A 272 11.99 -0.36 -23.74
N LYS A 273 12.44 0.83 -23.33
CA LYS A 273 12.59 1.98 -24.22
C LYS A 273 13.49 1.66 -25.41
N LEU A 274 14.70 1.15 -25.15
CA LEU A 274 15.69 0.80 -26.17
C LEU A 274 15.13 -0.21 -27.17
N ILE A 275 14.47 -1.27 -26.70
CA ILE A 275 13.89 -2.31 -27.54
C ILE A 275 12.79 -1.73 -28.42
N ALA A 276 11.85 -0.96 -27.86
CA ALA A 276 10.74 -0.38 -28.61
C ALA A 276 11.25 0.56 -29.72
N GLU A 277 12.16 1.47 -29.40
CA GLU A 277 12.74 2.43 -30.36
C GLU A 277 13.49 1.73 -31.50
N HIS A 278 14.31 0.71 -31.20
CA HIS A 278 15.14 0.05 -32.20
C HIS A 278 14.35 -0.93 -33.09
N ILE A 279 13.37 -1.63 -32.56
CA ILE A 279 12.47 -2.46 -33.37
C ILE A 279 11.66 -1.57 -34.32
N CYS A 280 11.08 -0.47 -33.85
CA CYS A 280 10.39 0.47 -34.72
C CYS A 280 11.32 1.01 -35.82
N ALA A 281 12.51 1.44 -35.45
CA ALA A 281 13.49 1.95 -36.41
C ALA A 281 13.89 0.92 -37.44
N ALA A 282 14.05 -0.37 -37.11
CA ALA A 282 14.38 -1.45 -38.03
C ALA A 282 13.31 -1.62 -39.11
N HIS A 283 12.06 -1.30 -38.82
CA HIS A 283 10.93 -1.37 -39.76
C HIS A 283 10.58 0.00 -40.40
N GLY A 284 11.36 1.06 -40.14
CA GLY A 284 11.08 2.40 -40.63
C GLY A 284 9.92 3.10 -39.93
N ALA A 285 9.46 2.55 -38.79
CA ALA A 285 8.47 3.15 -37.90
C ALA A 285 9.14 3.99 -36.81
N THR A 286 8.33 4.73 -36.04
CA THR A 286 8.72 5.39 -34.81
C THR A 286 7.83 4.92 -33.64
N CYS A 287 8.22 5.21 -32.40
CA CYS A 287 7.32 4.99 -31.26
C CYS A 287 7.41 6.10 -30.23
N ASP A 288 6.28 6.35 -29.57
CA ASP A 288 6.24 7.09 -28.32
C ASP A 288 6.27 6.08 -27.18
N PHE A 289 7.28 6.21 -26.30
CA PHE A 289 7.44 5.38 -25.11
C PHE A 289 7.31 6.24 -23.86
N ARG A 290 6.36 5.88 -22.97
CA ARG A 290 6.19 6.52 -21.67
C ARG A 290 6.19 5.47 -20.59
N PHE A 291 6.91 5.75 -19.48
CA PHE A 291 6.97 4.90 -18.30
C PHE A 291 6.61 5.74 -17.07
N GLU A 292 5.66 5.28 -16.28
CA GLU A 292 5.18 5.95 -15.08
C GLU A 292 5.49 5.10 -13.85
N ARG A 293 6.33 5.63 -12.97
CA ARG A 293 6.65 5.01 -11.68
C ARG A 293 5.65 5.50 -10.65
N TYR A 294 4.76 4.61 -10.22
CA TYR A 294 3.72 4.93 -9.23
C TYR A 294 4.25 4.79 -7.82
N TYR A 295 4.66 3.58 -7.44
CA TYR A 295 5.15 3.24 -6.12
C TYR A 295 6.49 2.53 -6.21
N PRO A 296 7.46 2.89 -5.38
CA PRO A 296 8.71 2.13 -5.27
C PRO A 296 8.44 0.77 -4.59
N PRO A 297 9.39 -0.17 -4.62
CA PRO A 297 9.26 -1.40 -3.84
C PRO A 297 9.27 -1.09 -2.34
N THR A 298 8.41 -1.77 -1.57
CA THR A 298 8.36 -1.68 -0.12
C THR A 298 9.48 -2.54 0.46
N ILE A 299 10.52 -1.90 1.00
CA ILE A 299 11.73 -2.56 1.49
C ILE A 299 11.92 -2.23 2.96
N ASN A 300 11.75 -3.23 3.81
CA ASN A 300 11.98 -3.10 5.25
C ASN A 300 13.48 -3.03 5.55
N THR A 301 13.87 -2.11 6.42
CA THR A 301 15.24 -2.10 6.98
C THR A 301 15.42 -3.26 7.96
N GLU A 302 16.63 -3.82 8.02
CA GLU A 302 16.87 -5.05 8.76
C GLU A 302 16.68 -4.87 10.27
N ALA A 303 17.19 -3.78 10.83
CA ALA A 303 17.13 -3.51 12.26
C ALA A 303 15.67 -3.36 12.74
N GLU A 304 14.87 -2.55 12.03
CA GLU A 304 13.48 -2.27 12.36
C GLU A 304 12.56 -3.47 12.13
N ALA A 305 12.77 -4.25 11.06
CA ALA A 305 12.03 -5.49 10.83
C ALA A 305 12.31 -6.54 11.93
N ASN A 306 13.56 -6.70 12.32
CA ASN A 306 13.95 -7.60 13.41
C ASN A 306 13.44 -7.11 14.77
N PHE A 307 13.40 -5.79 14.98
CA PHE A 307 12.80 -5.19 16.18
C PHE A 307 11.28 -5.46 16.21
N ALA A 308 10.56 -5.16 15.13
CA ALA A 308 9.12 -5.42 15.04
C ALA A 308 8.81 -6.91 15.27
N ARG A 309 9.61 -7.80 14.69
CA ARG A 309 9.49 -9.25 14.88
C ARG A 309 9.60 -9.65 16.35
N ARG A 310 10.57 -9.09 17.09
CA ARG A 310 10.73 -9.36 18.54
C ARG A 310 9.53 -8.86 19.34
N VAL A 311 9.04 -7.64 19.05
CA VAL A 311 7.87 -7.06 19.73
C VAL A 311 6.64 -7.92 19.50
N MET A 312 6.34 -8.25 18.24
CA MET A 312 5.21 -9.11 17.86
C MET A 312 5.30 -10.50 18.50
N GLY A 313 6.49 -11.10 18.51
CA GLY A 313 6.74 -12.38 19.18
C GLY A 313 6.51 -12.34 20.70
N GLY A 314 6.77 -11.20 21.33
CA GLY A 314 6.44 -10.96 22.74
C GLY A 314 4.92 -10.97 23.03
N ILE A 315 4.11 -10.61 22.03
CA ILE A 315 2.65 -10.53 22.13
C ILE A 315 1.98 -11.88 21.84
N VAL A 316 2.32 -12.49 20.69
CA VAL A 316 1.59 -13.67 20.18
C VAL A 316 2.37 -14.98 20.32
N GLY A 317 3.65 -14.95 20.74
CA GLY A 317 4.59 -16.07 20.66
C GLY A 317 5.38 -16.01 19.34
N ALA A 318 6.67 -16.37 19.40
CA ALA A 318 7.57 -16.29 18.24
C ALA A 318 7.12 -17.18 17.08
N GLU A 319 6.47 -18.29 17.35
CA GLU A 319 5.90 -19.24 16.38
C GLU A 319 4.74 -18.66 15.58
N ASN A 320 4.09 -17.61 16.09
CA ASN A 320 2.99 -16.90 15.44
C ASN A 320 3.45 -15.63 14.70
N VAL A 321 4.75 -15.40 14.61
CA VAL A 321 5.34 -14.35 13.77
C VAL A 321 5.99 -15.00 12.56
N LEU A 322 5.26 -15.06 11.47
CA LEU A 322 5.67 -15.74 10.24
C LEU A 322 6.78 -14.94 9.52
N ARG A 323 7.51 -15.63 8.64
CA ARG A 323 8.28 -14.96 7.61
C ARG A 323 7.31 -14.42 6.57
N GLN A 324 7.38 -13.12 6.28
CA GLN A 324 6.59 -12.51 5.23
C GLN A 324 7.14 -12.94 3.87
N GLU A 325 6.30 -13.56 3.06
CA GLU A 325 6.59 -13.78 1.65
C GLU A 325 6.37 -12.48 0.88
N ALA A 326 7.26 -12.20 -0.06
CA ALA A 326 7.16 -11.00 -0.87
C ALA A 326 5.96 -11.10 -1.84
N ALA A 327 5.10 -10.08 -1.84
CA ALA A 327 3.92 -10.00 -2.68
C ALA A 327 4.14 -9.08 -3.89
N MET A 328 3.52 -9.42 -5.04
CA MET A 328 3.57 -8.58 -6.25
C MET A 328 2.59 -7.39 -6.20
N THR A 329 1.86 -7.20 -5.11
CA THR A 329 1.10 -5.98 -4.80
C THR A 329 2.06 -4.82 -4.51
N SER A 330 1.56 -3.60 -4.54
CA SER A 330 2.34 -2.39 -4.23
C SER A 330 1.69 -1.61 -3.09
N GLU A 331 2.47 -0.79 -2.40
CA GLU A 331 2.09 -0.05 -1.20
C GLU A 331 2.86 1.28 -1.16
N ASP A 332 2.18 2.39 -0.95
CA ASP A 332 2.80 3.73 -0.99
C ASP A 332 3.58 4.09 0.28
N PHE A 333 3.40 3.36 1.40
CA PHE A 333 4.29 3.44 2.57
C PHE A 333 5.76 3.24 2.19
N ALA A 334 6.01 2.62 1.04
CA ALA A 334 7.34 2.51 0.45
C ALA A 334 8.06 3.86 0.32
N PHE A 335 7.35 4.96 0.08
CA PHE A 335 7.95 6.31 0.06
C PHE A 335 8.46 6.72 1.44
N MET A 336 7.73 6.37 2.51
CA MET A 336 8.20 6.62 3.88
C MET A 336 9.44 5.80 4.20
N LEU A 337 9.51 4.53 3.74
CA LEU A 337 10.68 3.67 3.91
C LEU A 337 11.90 4.10 3.10
N GLN A 338 11.72 4.84 1.99
CA GLN A 338 12.82 5.47 1.27
C GLN A 338 13.40 6.68 2.04
N ALA A 339 12.58 7.36 2.83
CA ALA A 339 12.96 8.56 3.56
C ALA A 339 13.48 8.25 4.98
N LYS A 340 12.98 7.17 5.60
CA LYS A 340 13.29 6.79 6.98
C LYS A 340 13.46 5.28 7.11
N PRO A 341 14.33 4.80 8.02
CA PRO A 341 14.33 3.39 8.44
C PRO A 341 12.95 2.98 8.94
N GLY A 342 12.56 1.73 8.70
CA GLY A 342 11.25 1.28 9.16
C GLY A 342 10.89 -0.14 8.73
N ALA A 343 9.70 -0.55 9.10
CA ALA A 343 9.16 -1.84 8.69
C ALA A 343 7.65 -1.79 8.43
N TYR A 344 7.26 -2.49 7.38
CA TYR A 344 5.88 -2.81 7.04
C TYR A 344 5.61 -4.27 7.36
N ALA A 345 4.54 -4.54 8.10
CA ALA A 345 4.17 -5.87 8.56
C ALA A 345 2.75 -6.23 8.19
N PHE A 346 2.41 -7.52 8.25
CA PHE A 346 1.05 -8.00 8.09
C PHE A 346 0.48 -8.52 9.41
N ILE A 347 -0.84 -8.29 9.62
CA ILE A 347 -1.65 -8.90 10.68
C ILE A 347 -2.74 -9.77 10.05
N GLY A 348 -2.87 -11.02 10.49
CA GLY A 348 -3.80 -11.97 9.91
C GLY A 348 -5.26 -11.60 10.14
N ASN A 349 -6.03 -11.41 9.04
CA ASN A 349 -7.47 -11.13 9.09
C ASN A 349 -8.35 -12.39 9.23
N GLY A 350 -7.74 -13.58 9.14
CA GLY A 350 -8.48 -14.85 9.11
C GLY A 350 -8.98 -15.22 7.71
N ASP A 351 -9.80 -16.24 7.65
CA ASP A 351 -10.37 -16.81 6.42
C ASP A 351 -11.78 -16.27 6.08
N GLY A 352 -12.27 -15.32 6.87
CA GLY A 352 -13.60 -14.73 6.70
C GLY A 352 -14.68 -15.33 7.60
N ALA A 353 -14.36 -16.27 8.47
CA ALA A 353 -15.32 -16.87 9.43
C ALA A 353 -15.85 -15.87 10.46
N HIS A 354 -15.20 -14.71 10.63
CA HIS A 354 -15.63 -13.62 11.50
C HIS A 354 -16.79 -12.80 10.93
N ARG A 355 -17.08 -12.91 9.62
CA ARG A 355 -18.11 -12.10 8.97
C ARG A 355 -19.51 -12.43 9.47
N ASP A 356 -20.34 -11.40 9.58
CA ASP A 356 -21.77 -11.53 9.90
C ASP A 356 -22.50 -12.39 8.85
N VAL A 357 -23.61 -13.00 9.23
CA VAL A 357 -24.45 -13.84 8.34
C VAL A 357 -25.01 -13.09 7.12
N HIS A 358 -24.97 -11.77 7.13
CA HIS A 358 -25.40 -10.92 6.03
C HIS A 358 -24.24 -10.47 5.11
N HIS A 359 -23.10 -11.17 5.13
CA HIS A 359 -22.03 -10.93 4.17
C HIS A 359 -22.42 -11.40 2.77
N GLY A 360 -21.82 -10.80 1.74
CA GLY A 360 -21.97 -11.23 0.35
C GLY A 360 -21.37 -12.63 0.11
N GLU A 361 -21.77 -13.27 -0.99
CA GLU A 361 -21.33 -14.64 -1.31
C GLU A 361 -19.85 -14.76 -1.71
N GLY A 362 -19.17 -13.64 -2.00
CA GLY A 362 -17.77 -13.61 -2.40
C GLY A 362 -16.80 -13.94 -1.27
N PRO A 363 -15.51 -14.19 -1.61
CA PRO A 363 -14.48 -14.47 -0.61
C PRO A 363 -14.15 -13.23 0.23
N CYS A 364 -13.70 -13.45 1.46
CA CYS A 364 -13.14 -12.38 2.31
C CYS A 364 -11.68 -12.10 1.90
N THR A 365 -11.47 -11.55 0.72
CA THR A 365 -10.16 -11.15 0.22
C THR A 365 -10.11 -9.66 -0.04
N LEU A 366 -8.93 -9.06 -0.02
CA LEU A 366 -8.75 -7.64 -0.33
C LEU A 366 -9.32 -7.30 -1.71
N HIS A 367 -9.90 -6.11 -1.86
CA HIS A 367 -10.56 -5.60 -3.06
C HIS A 367 -11.80 -6.38 -3.52
N ASN A 368 -12.30 -7.32 -2.72
CA ASN A 368 -13.53 -8.05 -3.02
C ASN A 368 -14.76 -7.34 -2.42
N ALA A 369 -15.83 -7.30 -3.16
CA ALA A 369 -17.10 -6.67 -2.75
C ALA A 369 -17.78 -7.33 -1.52
N SER A 370 -17.32 -8.50 -1.09
CA SER A 370 -17.79 -9.22 0.10
C SER A 370 -16.75 -9.25 1.24
N TYR A 371 -15.68 -8.42 1.14
CA TYR A 371 -14.68 -8.28 2.18
C TYR A 371 -15.29 -7.66 3.45
N ASP A 372 -14.78 -8.01 4.64
CA ASP A 372 -14.96 -7.29 5.90
C ASP A 372 -13.69 -7.42 6.74
N PHE A 373 -13.37 -6.36 7.47
CA PHE A 373 -12.27 -6.36 8.44
C PHE A 373 -12.69 -7.11 9.72
N ASN A 374 -11.79 -7.90 10.26
CA ASN A 374 -12.03 -8.62 11.51
C ASN A 374 -11.85 -7.69 12.73
N ASP A 375 -12.94 -7.26 13.35
CA ASP A 375 -12.91 -6.37 14.52
C ASP A 375 -12.14 -6.95 15.72
N ASP A 376 -12.01 -8.29 15.84
CA ASP A 376 -11.22 -8.94 16.89
C ASP A 376 -9.71 -8.62 16.79
N LEU A 377 -9.26 -8.08 15.67
CA LEU A 377 -7.87 -7.62 15.46
C LEU A 377 -7.58 -6.28 16.13
N ILE A 378 -8.60 -5.47 16.41
CA ILE A 378 -8.41 -4.12 16.95
C ILE A 378 -7.55 -4.13 18.23
N PRO A 379 -7.85 -4.93 19.27
CA PRO A 379 -7.01 -4.95 20.46
C PRO A 379 -5.62 -5.54 20.21
N LEU A 380 -5.47 -6.46 19.25
CA LEU A 380 -4.18 -7.04 18.90
C LEU A 380 -3.28 -6.04 18.17
N GLY A 381 -3.79 -5.42 17.11
CA GLY A 381 -3.05 -4.42 16.35
C GLY A 381 -2.71 -3.18 17.20
N ALA A 382 -3.66 -2.73 18.01
CA ALA A 382 -3.41 -1.64 18.96
C ALA A 382 -2.34 -2.01 20.00
N THR A 383 -2.38 -3.23 20.56
CA THR A 383 -1.30 -3.72 21.45
C THR A 383 0.05 -3.72 20.76
N CYS A 384 0.09 -4.13 19.49
CA CYS A 384 1.32 -4.11 18.69
C CYS A 384 1.85 -2.67 18.54
N TRP A 385 1.01 -1.71 18.18
CA TRP A 385 1.38 -0.30 18.05
C TRP A 385 1.91 0.30 19.36
N VAL A 386 1.24 0.05 20.48
CA VAL A 386 1.67 0.50 21.81
C VAL A 386 3.02 -0.09 22.16
N GLN A 387 3.18 -1.41 22.02
CA GLN A 387 4.44 -2.10 22.35
C GLN A 387 5.60 -1.69 21.44
N LEU A 388 5.36 -1.43 20.15
CA LEU A 388 6.37 -0.89 19.25
C LEU A 388 6.83 0.49 19.75
N ALA A 389 5.92 1.40 20.07
CA ALA A 389 6.25 2.73 20.56
C ALA A 389 6.99 2.69 21.91
N GLU A 390 6.46 1.97 22.91
CA GLU A 390 7.04 1.90 24.26
C GLU A 390 8.43 1.24 24.26
N GLN A 391 8.64 0.18 23.47
CA GLN A 391 9.93 -0.49 23.40
C GLN A 391 10.94 0.28 22.54
N PHE A 392 10.51 0.94 21.46
CA PHE A 392 11.38 1.79 20.66
C PHE A 392 11.86 3.00 21.45
N LEU A 393 10.98 3.62 22.23
CA LEU A 393 11.24 4.82 23.04
C LEU A 393 11.50 4.49 24.52
N LYS A 394 11.98 3.27 24.82
CA LYS A 394 12.27 2.87 26.20
C LYS A 394 13.32 3.81 26.82
N PRO A 395 13.08 4.33 28.06
CA PRO A 395 14.04 5.17 28.76
C PRO A 395 15.41 4.48 28.87
N GLY A 396 16.47 5.19 28.51
CA GLY A 396 17.85 4.65 28.53
C GLY A 396 18.14 3.57 27.46
N GLY A 397 17.23 3.33 26.55
CA GLY A 397 17.43 2.42 25.43
C GLY A 397 18.38 3.02 24.37
N ALA A 398 19.27 2.19 23.82
CA ALA A 398 20.07 2.57 22.65
C ALA A 398 19.18 2.67 21.39
N ALA A 399 19.62 3.44 20.39
CA ALA A 399 19.07 3.33 19.03
C ALA A 399 19.20 1.88 18.54
N LEU A 400 18.27 1.45 17.68
CA LEU A 400 18.29 0.10 17.07
C LEU A 400 19.53 -0.12 16.24
#